data_b8db62754864d316e0c66a2bffe76ded
#
_entry.id   b8db62754864d316e0c66a2bffe76ded
#
_cell.length_a   1.000
_cell.length_b   1.000
_cell.length_c   1.000
_cell.angle_alpha   90.00
_cell.angle_beta   90.00
_cell.angle_gamma   90.00
#
_symmetry.space_group_name_H-M   'P 1'
#
loop_
_entity.id
_entity.type
_entity.pdbx_description
1 polymer ?
#
loop_
_entity_poly.entity_id
_entity_poly.type
_entity_poly.pdbx_seq_one_letter_code
_entity_poly.pdbx_strand_id
1 'polypeptide(L)'
;MFSKENLEGIFLSLAKTEVSIERVDSSNIGYRVRLRVNLRSDSEPFLLGIKRSLLQHDIDSVYKQSEHKTRPRPILRIGGIKNLYKLCEIVSPELPDSKQEWKPFREAVSLVSNGEHLKLEGIEQLFRIKMGENWNGAD
;
A
#
# COMPACT_ATOMS: atom_id res chain seq x y z
N MET A 1 -16.46 -3.01 16.40
CA MET A 1 -15.29 -3.18 15.57
C MET A 1 -15.67 -3.54 14.15
N PHE A 2 -14.80 -3.24 13.19
CA PHE A 2 -15.16 -3.44 11.78
C PHE A 2 -14.92 -4.88 11.35
N SER A 3 -15.91 -5.46 10.64
CA SER A 3 -15.76 -6.77 10.02
C SER A 3 -14.81 -6.71 8.82
N LYS A 4 -14.43 -7.88 8.29
CA LYS A 4 -13.61 -7.92 7.07
C LYS A 4 -14.29 -7.20 5.91
N GLU A 5 -15.60 -7.40 5.74
CA GLU A 5 -16.36 -6.76 4.69
C GLU A 5 -16.40 -5.24 4.86
N ASN A 6 -16.54 -4.77 6.09
CA ASN A 6 -16.50 -3.34 6.38
C ASN A 6 -15.13 -2.77 6.10
N LEU A 7 -14.06 -3.48 6.51
CA LEU A 7 -12.69 -3.04 6.23
C LEU A 7 -12.44 -2.98 4.73
N GLU A 8 -12.88 -3.98 3.97
CA GLU A 8 -12.74 -3.97 2.52
C GLU A 8 -13.38 -2.72 1.92
N GLY A 9 -14.62 -2.42 2.31
CA GLY A 9 -15.33 -1.24 1.81
C GLY A 9 -14.61 0.05 2.17
N ILE A 10 -14.12 0.15 3.40
CA ILE A 10 -13.39 1.33 3.86
C ILE A 10 -12.11 1.53 3.03
N PHE A 11 -11.32 0.46 2.85
CA PHE A 11 -10.07 0.57 2.11
C PHE A 11 -10.31 0.87 0.63
N LEU A 12 -11.31 0.25 0.03
CA LEU A 12 -11.65 0.54 -1.37
C LEU A 12 -12.11 1.99 -1.57
N SER A 13 -12.81 2.53 -0.60
CA SER A 13 -13.40 3.87 -0.72
C SER A 13 -12.44 4.98 -0.34
N LEU A 14 -11.62 4.80 0.69
CA LEU A 14 -10.89 5.88 1.32
C LEU A 14 -9.37 5.75 1.25
N ALA A 15 -8.85 4.54 1.13
CA ALA A 15 -7.40 4.33 1.17
C ALA A 15 -6.75 4.67 -0.15
N LYS A 16 -5.49 5.11 -0.05
CA LYS A 16 -4.62 5.34 -1.20
C LYS A 16 -3.46 4.38 -1.14
N THR A 17 -3.20 3.72 -2.26
CA THR A 17 -2.03 2.84 -2.41
C THR A 17 -0.83 3.68 -2.84
N GLU A 18 0.35 3.29 -2.37
CA GLU A 18 1.58 4.00 -2.68
C GLU A 18 2.66 3.00 -3.06
N VAL A 19 3.24 3.20 -4.24
CA VAL A 19 4.42 2.46 -4.70
C VAL A 19 5.54 3.48 -4.83
N SER A 20 6.56 3.37 -3.97
CA SER A 20 7.71 4.27 -3.97
C SER A 20 8.95 3.50 -4.37
N ILE A 21 9.68 4.02 -5.34
CA ILE A 21 10.93 3.42 -5.82
C ILE A 21 12.00 4.51 -5.73
N GLU A 22 12.97 4.29 -4.84
CA GLU A 22 14.02 5.25 -4.59
C GLU A 22 15.35 4.70 -5.10
N ARG A 23 16.15 5.56 -5.71
CA ARG A 23 17.50 5.21 -6.10
C ARG A 23 18.39 5.25 -4.87
N VAL A 24 19.11 4.14 -4.61
CA VAL A 24 20.04 4.05 -3.48
C VAL A 24 21.32 3.38 -3.93
N ASP A 25 22.46 3.94 -3.52
CA ASP A 25 23.77 3.42 -3.92
C ASP A 25 24.20 2.19 -3.13
N SER A 26 23.60 1.96 -1.97
CA SER A 26 23.97 0.87 -1.06
C SER A 26 23.38 -0.48 -1.45
N SER A 27 22.44 -0.50 -2.39
CA SER A 27 21.76 -1.72 -2.82
C SER A 27 22.44 -2.27 -4.08
N ASN A 28 22.52 -3.61 -4.22
CA ASN A 28 23.09 -4.24 -5.39
C ASN A 28 22.36 -3.91 -6.67
N ILE A 29 21.04 -3.73 -6.59
CA ILE A 29 20.21 -3.40 -7.74
C ILE A 29 20.13 -1.90 -7.98
N GLY A 30 20.54 -1.08 -7.00
CA GLY A 30 20.51 0.38 -7.08
C GLY A 30 19.18 1.03 -6.75
N TYR A 31 18.19 0.27 -6.30
CA TYR A 31 16.86 0.79 -5.98
C TYR A 31 16.33 0.20 -4.69
N ARG A 32 15.52 0.99 -3.99
CA ARG A 32 14.77 0.54 -2.83
C ARG A 32 13.29 0.73 -3.11
N VAL A 33 12.51 -0.31 -2.90
CA VAL A 33 11.06 -0.30 -3.12
C VAL A 33 10.34 -0.23 -1.78
N ARG A 34 9.38 0.68 -1.68
CA ARG A 34 8.54 0.82 -0.49
C ARG A 34 7.08 0.84 -0.92
N LEU A 35 6.30 -0.07 -0.36
CA LEU A 35 4.88 -0.15 -0.61
C LEU A 35 4.14 0.24 0.66
N ARG A 36 3.10 1.07 0.53
CA ARG A 36 2.30 1.52 1.67
C ARG A 36 0.86 1.72 1.25
N VAL A 37 -0.03 1.62 2.25
CA VAL A 37 -1.43 2.01 2.09
C VAL A 37 -1.72 3.06 3.15
N ASN A 38 -2.31 4.17 2.75
CA ASN A 38 -2.56 5.31 3.63
C ASN A 38 -4.05 5.59 3.71
N LEU A 39 -4.53 5.82 4.94
CA LEU A 39 -5.89 6.27 5.21
C LEU A 39 -5.81 7.61 5.94
N ARG A 40 -6.42 8.63 5.37
CA ARG A 40 -6.47 9.95 5.98
C ARG A 40 -7.91 10.27 6.37
N SER A 41 -8.07 10.81 7.57
CA SER A 41 -9.38 11.21 8.07
C SER A 41 -9.20 12.26 9.16
N ASP A 42 -10.16 13.15 9.28
CA ASP A 42 -10.16 14.12 10.38
C ASP A 42 -10.63 13.49 11.68
N SER A 43 -11.14 12.26 11.63
CA SER A 43 -11.64 11.55 12.80
C SER A 43 -10.61 10.58 13.36
N GLU A 44 -9.96 10.97 14.45
CA GLU A 44 -9.04 10.09 15.18
C GLU A 44 -9.72 8.82 15.66
N PRO A 45 -10.93 8.87 16.30
CA PRO A 45 -11.60 7.63 16.72
C PRO A 45 -11.86 6.65 15.58
N PHE A 46 -12.18 7.16 14.40
CA PHE A 46 -12.39 6.31 13.23
C PHE A 46 -11.10 5.57 12.83
N LEU A 47 -9.99 6.31 12.72
CA LEU A 47 -8.70 5.70 12.35
C LEU A 47 -8.21 4.71 13.40
N LEU A 48 -8.37 5.06 14.69
CA LEU A 48 -7.96 4.15 15.76
C LEU A 48 -8.85 2.91 15.82
N GLY A 49 -10.12 3.03 15.46
CA GLY A 49 -11.02 1.89 15.35
C GLY A 49 -10.58 0.93 14.24
N ILE A 50 -10.18 1.49 13.11
CA ILE A 50 -9.64 0.69 12.00
C ILE A 50 -8.34 0.00 12.43
N LYS A 51 -7.46 0.72 13.12
CA LYS A 51 -6.20 0.14 13.62
C LYS A 51 -6.45 -1.07 14.51
N ARG A 52 -7.41 -0.94 15.45
CA ARG A 52 -7.75 -2.05 16.33
C ARG A 52 -8.34 -3.23 15.57
N SER A 53 -9.17 -2.97 14.57
CA SER A 53 -9.75 -4.02 13.74
C SER A 53 -8.68 -4.75 12.94
N LEU A 54 -7.73 -4.02 12.39
CA LEU A 54 -6.61 -4.61 11.65
C LEU A 54 -5.76 -5.51 12.55
N LEU A 55 -5.51 -5.09 13.79
CA LEU A 55 -4.75 -5.90 14.74
C LEU A 55 -5.40 -7.26 15.01
N GLN A 56 -6.73 -7.34 14.94
CA GLN A 56 -7.43 -8.62 15.10
C GLN A 56 -7.17 -9.58 13.94
N HIS A 57 -6.68 -9.07 12.83
CA HIS A 57 -6.29 -9.87 11.67
C HIS A 57 -4.77 -9.95 11.52
N ASP A 58 -4.05 -9.66 12.60
CA ASP A 58 -2.58 -9.68 12.65
C ASP A 58 -1.95 -8.69 11.66
N ILE A 59 -2.60 -7.57 11.44
CA ILE A 59 -2.09 -6.50 10.58
C ILE A 59 -1.73 -5.31 11.45
N ASP A 60 -0.43 -4.99 11.49
CA ASP A 60 0.05 -3.81 12.20
C ASP A 60 -0.11 -2.57 11.32
N SER A 61 -0.32 -1.45 11.96
CA SER A 61 -0.41 -0.16 11.29
C SER A 61 0.14 0.92 12.20
N VAL A 62 0.44 2.08 11.62
CA VAL A 62 0.98 3.21 12.35
C VAL A 62 -0.01 4.37 12.25
N TYR A 63 -0.44 4.87 13.41
CA TYR A 63 -1.27 6.06 13.48
C TYR A 63 -0.40 7.27 13.77
N LYS A 64 -0.58 8.35 13.01
CA LYS A 64 0.03 9.64 13.28
C LYS A 64 -1.04 10.69 13.32
N GLN A 65 -0.99 11.53 14.35
CA GLN A 65 -1.94 12.63 14.51
C GLN A 65 -1.79 13.65 13.38
N SER A 66 -0.57 13.76 12.85
CA SER A 66 -0.25 14.67 11.76
C SER A 66 0.75 13.99 10.84
N GLU A 67 0.49 14.00 9.53
CA GLU A 67 1.38 13.36 8.55
C GLU A 67 2.76 14.03 8.56
N HIS A 68 2.76 15.36 8.50
CA HIS A 68 3.95 16.20 8.68
C HIS A 68 3.50 17.66 8.86
N LYS A 69 4.47 18.56 9.08
CA LYS A 69 4.16 19.95 9.40
C LYS A 69 3.29 20.64 8.35
N THR A 70 3.47 20.30 7.07
CA THR A 70 2.71 20.91 5.98
C THR A 70 1.39 20.19 5.70
N ARG A 71 1.15 19.04 6.34
CA ARG A 71 -0.10 18.29 6.23
C ARG A 71 -0.54 17.82 7.61
N PRO A 72 -1.14 18.72 8.41
CA PRO A 72 -1.51 18.41 9.79
C PRO A 72 -2.81 17.60 9.88
N ARG A 73 -2.97 16.60 9.05
CA ARG A 73 -4.16 15.75 9.02
C ARG A 73 -3.82 14.35 9.53
N PRO A 74 -4.65 13.76 10.40
CA PRO A 74 -4.39 12.42 10.90
C PRO A 74 -4.30 11.39 9.78
N ILE A 75 -3.38 10.45 9.94
CA ILE A 75 -3.15 9.40 8.95
C ILE A 75 -2.92 8.06 9.64
N LEU A 76 -3.49 7.01 9.06
CA LEU A 76 -3.21 5.63 9.42
C LEU A 76 -2.45 5.01 8.23
N ARG A 77 -1.30 4.44 8.50
CA ARG A 77 -0.43 3.90 7.47
C ARG A 77 -0.16 2.43 7.69
N ILE A 78 -0.34 1.64 6.65
CA ILE A 78 0.01 0.23 6.67
C ILE A 78 1.24 0.05 5.77
N GLY A 79 2.31 -0.49 6.35
CA GLY A 79 3.54 -0.78 5.63
C GLY A 79 4.09 -2.12 6.06
N GLY A 80 5.15 -2.57 5.39
CA GLY A 80 5.72 -3.88 5.63
C GLY A 80 5.03 -4.95 4.81
N ILE A 81 5.82 -5.78 4.13
CA ILE A 81 5.27 -6.71 3.16
C ILE A 81 4.31 -7.73 3.77
N LYS A 82 4.59 -8.18 5.00
CA LYS A 82 3.72 -9.13 5.67
C LYS A 82 2.34 -8.54 5.94
N ASN A 83 2.31 -7.29 6.40
CA ASN A 83 1.06 -6.60 6.68
C ASN A 83 0.27 -6.35 5.38
N LEU A 84 0.97 -5.93 4.34
CA LEU A 84 0.34 -5.64 3.06
C LEU A 84 -0.19 -6.90 2.39
N TYR A 85 0.52 -8.01 2.51
CA TYR A 85 0.05 -9.29 1.99
C TYR A 85 -1.28 -9.67 2.66
N LYS A 86 -1.34 -9.56 3.98
CA LYS A 86 -2.57 -9.86 4.72
C LYS A 86 -3.70 -8.89 4.38
N LEU A 87 -3.36 -7.62 4.20
CA LEU A 87 -4.36 -6.62 3.80
C LEU A 87 -4.94 -6.94 2.42
N CYS A 88 -4.12 -7.40 1.49
CA CYS A 88 -4.58 -7.79 0.17
C CYS A 88 -5.48 -9.02 0.19
N GLU A 89 -5.42 -9.84 1.24
CA GLU A 89 -6.36 -10.94 1.42
C GLU A 89 -7.75 -10.44 1.84
N ILE A 90 -7.81 -9.29 2.51
CA ILE A 90 -9.07 -8.65 2.91
C ILE A 90 -9.69 -7.89 1.74
N VAL A 91 -8.87 -7.15 1.01
CA VAL A 91 -9.33 -6.40 -0.17
C VAL A 91 -9.40 -7.38 -1.35
N SER A 92 -10.61 -7.70 -1.77
CA SER A 92 -10.88 -8.78 -2.73
C SER A 92 -10.15 -8.61 -4.06
N PRO A 93 -9.69 -9.72 -4.68
CA PRO A 93 -9.17 -9.66 -6.05
C PRO A 93 -10.25 -9.31 -7.09
N GLU A 94 -11.53 -9.49 -6.75
CA GLU A 94 -12.65 -9.15 -7.65
C GLU A 94 -13.06 -7.71 -7.43
N LEU A 95 -12.15 -6.78 -7.81
CA LEU A 95 -12.38 -5.36 -7.61
C LEU A 95 -13.22 -4.76 -8.72
N PRO A 96 -14.11 -3.79 -8.40
CA PRO A 96 -14.81 -3.03 -9.43
C PRO A 96 -13.79 -2.29 -10.31
N ASP A 97 -14.14 -2.07 -11.57
CA ASP A 97 -13.27 -1.36 -12.52
C ASP A 97 -12.91 0.03 -12.03
N SER A 98 -13.79 0.67 -11.26
CA SER A 98 -13.54 1.99 -10.69
C SER A 98 -12.43 2.00 -9.61
N LYS A 99 -11.99 0.82 -9.16
CA LYS A 99 -10.95 0.69 -8.14
C LYS A 99 -9.72 -0.02 -8.68
N GLN A 100 -9.35 0.27 -9.91
CA GLN A 100 -8.27 -0.41 -10.60
C GLN A 100 -6.90 -0.22 -9.95
N GLU A 101 -6.70 0.83 -9.14
CA GLU A 101 -5.40 1.04 -8.49
C GLU A 101 -5.00 -0.13 -7.57
N TRP A 102 -5.98 -0.85 -7.02
CA TRP A 102 -5.71 -1.98 -6.14
C TRP A 102 -5.19 -3.21 -6.89
N LYS A 103 -5.60 -3.39 -8.14
CA LYS A 103 -5.12 -4.52 -8.95
C LYS A 103 -3.61 -4.45 -9.19
N PRO A 104 -3.07 -3.33 -9.72
CA PRO A 104 -1.61 -3.22 -9.88
C PRO A 104 -0.88 -3.17 -8.53
N PHE A 105 -1.48 -2.60 -7.49
CA PHE A 105 -0.86 -2.60 -6.17
C PHE A 105 -0.72 -4.03 -5.62
N ARG A 106 -1.74 -4.86 -5.78
CA ARG A 106 -1.68 -6.27 -5.36
C ARG A 106 -0.59 -7.01 -6.11
N GLU A 107 -0.40 -6.72 -7.40
CA GLU A 107 0.69 -7.27 -8.18
C GLU A 107 2.04 -6.83 -7.61
N ALA A 108 2.17 -5.55 -7.24
CA ALA A 108 3.39 -5.04 -6.62
C ALA A 108 3.69 -5.76 -5.30
N VAL A 109 2.67 -5.99 -4.47
CA VAL A 109 2.83 -6.73 -3.22
C VAL A 109 3.33 -8.15 -3.50
N SER A 110 2.77 -8.80 -4.51
CA SER A 110 3.20 -10.15 -4.89
C SER A 110 4.66 -10.17 -5.36
N LEU A 111 5.05 -9.21 -6.19
CA LEU A 111 6.43 -9.10 -6.68
C LEU A 111 7.42 -8.92 -5.52
N VAL A 112 7.13 -8.01 -4.61
CA VAL A 112 8.01 -7.75 -3.47
C VAL A 112 8.02 -8.95 -2.52
N SER A 113 6.86 -9.58 -2.29
CA SER A 113 6.76 -10.76 -1.44
C SER A 113 7.61 -11.92 -1.97
N ASN A 114 7.73 -12.05 -3.29
CA ASN A 114 8.52 -13.08 -3.92
C ASN A 114 9.97 -12.69 -4.18
N GLY A 115 10.41 -11.52 -3.68
CA GLY A 115 11.78 -11.07 -3.83
C GLY A 115 12.13 -10.56 -5.23
N GLU A 116 11.14 -10.35 -6.08
CA GLU A 116 11.38 -9.91 -7.46
C GLU A 116 11.93 -8.49 -7.53
N HIS A 117 11.67 -7.67 -6.50
CA HIS A 117 12.22 -6.31 -6.41
C HIS A 117 13.74 -6.28 -6.24
N LEU A 118 14.36 -7.45 -6.03
CA LEU A 118 15.81 -7.58 -5.93
C LEU A 118 16.44 -7.89 -7.30
N LYS A 119 15.62 -7.98 -8.34
CA LYS A 119 16.05 -8.26 -9.71
C LYS A 119 15.69 -7.10 -10.62
N LEU A 120 16.47 -6.85 -11.65
CA LEU A 120 16.22 -5.76 -12.58
C LEU A 120 14.86 -5.89 -13.27
N GLU A 121 14.49 -7.10 -13.67
CA GLU A 121 13.20 -7.36 -14.33
C GLU A 121 12.03 -7.01 -13.40
N GLY A 122 12.14 -7.35 -12.12
CA GLY A 122 11.12 -7.03 -11.14
C GLY A 122 11.02 -5.52 -10.90
N ILE A 123 12.15 -4.83 -10.87
CA ILE A 123 12.17 -3.37 -10.76
C ILE A 123 11.47 -2.73 -11.96
N GLU A 124 11.71 -3.23 -13.17
CA GLU A 124 11.02 -2.72 -14.36
C GLU A 124 9.51 -2.90 -14.26
N GLN A 125 9.05 -4.06 -13.78
CA GLN A 125 7.64 -4.31 -13.59
C GLN A 125 7.03 -3.37 -12.56
N LEU A 126 7.76 -3.11 -11.47
CA LEU A 126 7.32 -2.18 -10.43
C LEU A 126 7.24 -0.75 -10.94
N PHE A 127 8.16 -0.32 -11.80
CA PHE A 127 8.08 0.98 -12.44
C PHE A 127 6.83 1.09 -13.32
N ARG A 128 6.50 0.03 -14.06
CA ARG A 128 5.27 0.02 -14.87
C ARG A 128 4.03 0.18 -14.00
N ILE A 129 4.00 -0.50 -12.87
CA ILE A 129 2.88 -0.40 -11.93
C ILE A 129 2.78 1.02 -11.40
N LYS A 130 3.90 1.60 -10.98
CA LYS A 130 3.93 2.96 -10.43
C LYS A 130 3.51 4.01 -11.44
N MET A 131 3.99 3.90 -12.68
CA MET A 131 3.74 4.90 -13.73
C MET A 131 2.43 4.68 -14.48
N GLY A 132 1.84 3.49 -14.33
CA GLY A 132 0.62 3.16 -15.02
C GLY A 132 0.82 3.05 -16.53
N GLU A 133 -0.23 3.38 -17.29
CA GLU A 133 -0.22 3.24 -18.74
C GLU A 133 0.71 4.24 -19.45
N ASN A 134 1.20 5.24 -18.73
CA ASN A 134 2.03 6.29 -19.32
C ASN A 134 3.51 5.94 -19.35
N TRP A 135 3.88 4.78 -18.82
CA TRP A 135 5.28 4.38 -18.78
C TRP A 135 5.64 3.52 -19.98
N ASN A 136 6.72 3.91 -20.69
CA ASN A 136 7.15 3.27 -21.93
C ASN A 136 8.38 2.37 -21.77
N GLY A 137 8.69 1.98 -20.58
CA GLY A 137 9.82 1.09 -20.33
C GLY A 137 11.16 1.81 -20.40
N ALA A 138 12.12 1.17 -21.05
CA ALA A 138 13.51 1.63 -21.09
C ALA A 138 13.76 2.82 -22.04
N ASP A 139 12.74 3.38 -22.59
CA ASP A 139 12.86 4.50 -23.52
C ASP A 139 13.39 5.79 -22.85
#